data_5c5e0cf3ddd159f55089e6a73c4f8fd0
#
_entry.id   5c5e0cf3ddd159f55089e6a73c4f8fd0
#
_cell.length_a   1.000
_cell.length_b   1.000
_cell.length_c   1.000
_cell.angle_alpha   90.00
_cell.angle_beta   90.00
_cell.angle_gamma   90.00
#
_symmetry.space_group_name_H-M   'P 1'
#
loop_
_entity.id
_entity.type
_entity.pdbx_description
1 polymer ?
#
loop_
_entity_poly.entity_id
_entity_poly.type
_entity_poly.pdbx_seq_one_letter_code
_entity_poly.pdbx_strand_id
1 'polypeptide(L)'
;MIITCNTSELNKAIQTAQKAITSKPSTPIFSCLHLITCNGRLVIQGMDLNMAISCTIDANITEPGEIVVSAKHISELVRKLSAETVTISKNQENKTIKVASGSSEYQLLLMNEDDYPKFPTFDADRTIALD
;
A
#
# COMPACT_ATOMS: atom_id res chain seq x y z
N MET A 1 10.06 6.57 3.87
CA MET A 1 9.41 5.33 4.34
C MET A 1 10.26 4.14 4.01
N ILE A 2 10.58 3.34 5.02
CA ILE A 2 11.30 2.08 4.84
C ILE A 2 10.64 1.05 5.75
N ILE A 3 10.08 0.01 5.15
CA ILE A 3 9.39 -1.05 5.90
C ILE A 3 9.79 -2.43 5.39
N THR A 4 9.70 -3.41 6.27
CA THR A 4 9.88 -4.82 5.93
C THR A 4 8.71 -5.60 6.50
N CYS A 5 8.10 -6.46 5.70
CA CYS A 5 6.97 -7.26 6.15
C CYS A 5 6.96 -8.62 5.47
N ASN A 6 6.02 -9.47 5.90
CA ASN A 6 5.83 -10.78 5.33
C ASN A 6 5.20 -10.66 3.95
N THR A 7 5.78 -11.30 2.96
CA THR A 7 5.32 -11.22 1.58
C THR A 7 3.90 -11.75 1.41
N SER A 8 3.59 -12.88 2.05
CA SER A 8 2.26 -13.48 1.95
C SER A 8 1.19 -12.59 2.57
N GLU A 9 1.47 -12.01 3.73
CA GLU A 9 0.53 -11.09 4.38
C GLU A 9 0.30 -9.84 3.56
N LEU A 10 1.38 -9.28 3.00
CA LEU A 10 1.27 -8.11 2.15
C LEU A 10 0.42 -8.41 0.91
N ASN A 11 0.66 -9.56 0.28
CA ASN A 11 -0.10 -9.94 -0.90
C ASN A 11 -1.59 -10.07 -0.60
N LYS A 12 -1.94 -10.73 0.51
CA LYS A 12 -3.33 -10.86 0.92
C LYS A 12 -3.99 -9.51 1.17
N ALA A 13 -3.29 -8.62 1.86
CA ALA A 13 -3.81 -7.30 2.17
C ALA A 13 -4.05 -6.48 0.90
N ILE A 14 -3.11 -6.52 -0.03
CA ILE A 14 -3.22 -5.83 -1.31
C ILE A 14 -4.40 -6.37 -2.12
N GLN A 15 -4.54 -7.69 -2.21
CA GLN A 15 -5.64 -8.29 -2.94
C GLN A 15 -7.00 -7.91 -2.32
N THR A 16 -7.07 -7.86 -1.00
CA THR A 16 -8.29 -7.48 -0.31
C THR A 16 -8.64 -6.01 -0.52
N ALA A 17 -7.67 -5.12 -0.33
CA ALA A 17 -7.90 -3.69 -0.51
C ALA A 17 -8.25 -3.36 -1.96
N GLN A 18 -7.69 -4.09 -2.90
CA GLN A 18 -7.95 -3.88 -4.33
C GLN A 18 -9.40 -4.15 -4.69
N LYS A 19 -10.12 -4.91 -3.89
CA LYS A 19 -11.54 -5.19 -4.15
C LYS A 19 -12.41 -3.94 -4.09
N ALA A 20 -11.94 -2.88 -3.43
CA ALA A 20 -12.66 -1.60 -3.42
C ALA A 20 -12.50 -0.85 -4.75
N ILE A 21 -11.54 -1.25 -5.57
CA ILE A 21 -11.22 -0.55 -6.81
C ILE A 21 -11.98 -1.17 -7.95
N THR A 22 -12.72 -0.32 -8.70
CA THR A 22 -13.46 -0.79 -9.87
C THR A 22 -12.52 -0.96 -11.05
N SER A 23 -12.94 -1.78 -12.02
CA SER A 23 -12.14 -2.00 -13.23
C SER A 23 -12.07 -0.77 -14.12
N LYS A 24 -13.02 0.15 -13.95
CA LYS A 24 -13.08 1.40 -14.74
C LYS A 24 -13.32 2.58 -13.81
N PRO A 25 -12.31 2.99 -13.05
CA PRO A 25 -12.49 4.10 -12.12
C PRO A 25 -12.71 5.42 -12.88
N SER A 26 -13.58 6.25 -12.32
CA SER A 26 -13.88 7.56 -12.90
C SER A 26 -12.72 8.53 -12.73
N THR A 27 -11.86 8.29 -11.76
CA THR A 27 -10.71 9.14 -11.45
C THR A 27 -9.49 8.25 -11.32
N PRO A 28 -8.37 8.57 -12.00
CA PRO A 28 -7.17 7.73 -11.95
C PRO A 28 -6.66 7.43 -10.55
N ILE A 29 -6.84 8.36 -9.60
CA ILE A 29 -6.37 8.16 -8.23
C ILE A 29 -7.09 6.99 -7.56
N PHE A 30 -8.31 6.65 -7.97
CA PHE A 30 -9.04 5.51 -7.43
C PHE A 30 -8.53 4.17 -7.98
N SER A 31 -7.58 4.17 -8.89
CA SER A 31 -6.90 2.95 -9.32
C SER A 31 -5.65 2.68 -8.48
N CYS A 32 -5.41 3.45 -7.45
CA CYS A 32 -4.23 3.36 -6.60
C CYS A 32 -4.56 2.85 -5.21
N LEU A 33 -3.56 2.27 -4.57
CA LEU A 33 -3.61 1.91 -3.16
C LEU A 33 -2.77 2.91 -2.37
N HIS A 34 -3.23 3.20 -1.16
CA HIS A 34 -2.52 4.06 -0.22
C HIS A 34 -1.94 3.18 0.89
N LEU A 35 -0.64 3.21 1.06
CA LEU A 35 0.07 2.45 2.07
C LEU A 35 0.62 3.42 3.11
N ILE A 36 0.24 3.24 4.36
CA ILE A 36 0.59 4.15 5.46
C ILE A 36 1.15 3.36 6.63
N THR A 37 2.25 3.85 7.21
CA THR A 37 2.77 3.27 8.45
C THR A 37 2.02 3.84 9.64
N CYS A 38 1.70 2.99 10.61
CA CYS A 38 0.97 3.41 11.80
C CYS A 38 1.29 2.48 12.97
N ASN A 39 1.95 3.00 14.00
CA ASN A 39 2.21 2.28 15.25
C ASN A 39 2.81 0.89 15.06
N GLY A 40 3.83 0.77 14.22
CA GLY A 40 4.50 -0.50 13.98
C GLY A 40 3.76 -1.41 13.02
N ARG A 41 2.77 -0.89 12.30
CA ARG A 41 1.99 -1.65 11.34
C ARG A 41 1.90 -0.91 10.01
N LEU A 42 1.57 -1.66 8.98
CA LEU A 42 1.32 -1.09 7.67
C LEU A 42 -0.17 -1.19 7.37
N VAL A 43 -0.78 -0.06 7.02
CA VAL A 43 -2.19 0.02 6.62
C VAL A 43 -2.25 0.14 5.11
N ILE A 44 -2.99 -0.74 4.47
CA ILE A 44 -3.19 -0.75 3.02
C ILE A 44 -4.65 -0.37 2.75
N GLN A 45 -4.87 0.72 2.03
CA GLN A 45 -6.20 1.25 1.76
C GLN A 45 -6.50 1.29 0.28
N GLY A 46 -7.72 0.86 -0.09
CA GLY A 46 -8.25 1.05 -1.44
C GLY A 46 -9.62 1.67 -1.33
N MET A 47 -10.00 2.52 -2.29
CA MET A 47 -11.32 3.13 -2.27
C MET A 47 -11.81 3.49 -3.66
N ASP A 48 -13.14 3.58 -3.79
CA ASP A 48 -13.80 4.21 -4.91
C ASP A 48 -14.89 5.13 -4.35
N LEU A 49 -15.81 5.58 -5.18
CA LEU A 49 -16.85 6.52 -4.75
C LEU A 49 -17.81 5.91 -3.72
N ASN A 50 -17.96 4.60 -3.70
CA ASN A 50 -18.98 3.94 -2.91
C ASN A 50 -18.43 3.05 -1.80
N MET A 51 -17.16 2.69 -1.85
CA MET A 51 -16.59 1.71 -0.96
C MET A 51 -15.14 2.06 -0.62
N ALA A 52 -14.76 1.79 0.62
CA ALA A 52 -13.36 1.89 1.05
C ALA A 52 -13.02 0.64 1.85
N ILE A 53 -11.87 0.07 1.58
CA ILE A 53 -11.37 -1.10 2.30
C ILE A 53 -10.00 -0.78 2.87
N SER A 54 -9.81 -1.08 4.15
CA SER A 54 -8.55 -0.88 4.82
C SER A 54 -8.12 -2.19 5.46
N CYS A 55 -6.89 -2.59 5.20
CA CYS A 55 -6.30 -3.79 5.81
C CYS A 55 -5.02 -3.40 6.55
N THR A 56 -4.81 -4.01 7.70
CA THR A 56 -3.65 -3.72 8.53
C THR A 56 -2.84 -4.99 8.72
N ILE A 57 -1.54 -4.89 8.51
CA ILE A 57 -0.62 -6.02 8.74
C ILE A 57 0.54 -5.57 9.61
N ASP A 58 1.18 -6.53 10.27
CA ASP A 58 2.38 -6.25 11.03
C ASP A 58 3.53 -5.94 10.08
N ALA A 59 4.36 -4.98 10.46
CA ALA A 59 5.51 -4.61 9.67
C ALA A 59 6.62 -4.10 10.59
N ASN A 60 7.85 -4.30 10.14
CA ASN A 60 9.00 -3.71 10.82
C ASN A 60 9.28 -2.38 10.14
N ILE A 61 9.01 -1.29 10.86
CA ILE A 61 9.12 0.05 10.31
C ILE A 61 10.44 0.66 10.71
N THR A 62 11.34 0.80 9.74
CA THR A 62 12.63 1.46 9.94
C THR A 62 12.47 2.95 9.84
N GLU A 63 11.64 3.41 8.92
CA GLU A 63 11.35 4.83 8.71
C GLU A 63 9.88 4.98 8.36
N PRO A 64 9.08 5.73 9.14
CA PRO A 64 7.66 5.89 8.86
C PRO A 64 7.41 6.75 7.63
N GLY A 65 6.20 6.64 7.09
CA GLY A 65 5.79 7.42 5.93
C GLY A 65 4.56 6.85 5.27
N GLU A 66 4.27 7.36 4.08
CA GLU A 66 3.14 6.90 3.29
C GLU A 66 3.47 6.97 1.81
N ILE A 67 2.81 6.13 1.03
CA ILE A 67 2.95 6.12 -0.42
C ILE A 67 1.60 5.85 -1.07
N VAL A 68 1.45 6.35 -2.30
CA VAL A 68 0.31 6.05 -3.16
C VAL A 68 0.88 5.42 -4.44
N VAL A 69 0.41 4.23 -4.78
CA VAL A 69 0.96 3.46 -5.87
C VAL A 69 -0.15 2.77 -6.65
N SER A 70 0.08 2.53 -7.94
CA SER A 70 -0.90 1.83 -8.78
C SER A 70 -1.21 0.45 -8.21
N ALA A 71 -2.49 0.19 -7.96
CA ALA A 71 -2.94 -1.09 -7.43
C ALA A 71 -2.58 -2.23 -8.36
N LYS A 72 -2.76 -2.04 -9.65
CA LYS A 72 -2.45 -3.06 -10.64
C LYS A 72 -0.97 -3.42 -10.62
N HIS A 73 -0.10 -2.42 -10.60
CA HIS A 73 1.34 -2.65 -10.66
C HIS A 73 1.86 -3.28 -9.37
N ILE A 74 1.46 -2.77 -8.22
CA ILE A 74 1.94 -3.33 -6.95
C ILE A 74 1.39 -4.75 -6.73
N SER A 75 0.14 -4.99 -7.14
CA SER A 75 -0.48 -6.31 -7.03
C SER A 75 0.24 -7.35 -7.88
N GLU A 76 0.51 -7.01 -9.14
CA GLU A 76 1.21 -7.92 -10.03
C GLU A 76 2.63 -8.19 -9.56
N LEU A 77 3.30 -7.16 -9.06
CA LEU A 77 4.67 -7.28 -8.59
C LEU A 77 4.76 -8.20 -7.38
N VAL A 78 3.91 -7.99 -6.39
CA VAL A 78 3.95 -8.77 -5.14
C VAL A 78 3.62 -10.24 -5.40
N ARG A 79 2.76 -10.54 -6.37
CA ARG A 79 2.45 -11.93 -6.73
C ARG A 79 3.67 -12.67 -7.28
N LYS A 80 4.63 -11.97 -7.86
CA LYS A 80 5.82 -12.58 -8.43
C LYS A 80 6.91 -12.83 -7.41
N LEU A 81 6.78 -12.27 -6.21
CA LEU A 81 7.80 -12.41 -5.18
C LEU A 81 7.73 -13.79 -4.56
N SER A 82 8.86 -14.46 -4.47
CA SER A 82 8.94 -15.81 -3.92
C SER A 82 9.60 -15.85 -2.54
N ALA A 83 10.29 -14.79 -2.15
CA ALA A 83 10.93 -14.74 -0.84
C ALA A 83 9.90 -14.50 0.27
N GLU A 84 10.26 -14.91 1.49
CA GLU A 84 9.36 -14.85 2.63
C GLU A 84 9.07 -13.42 3.09
N THR A 85 10.04 -12.53 2.94
CA THR A 85 9.89 -11.13 3.36
C THR A 85 10.15 -10.19 2.19
N VAL A 86 9.61 -8.98 2.31
CA VAL A 86 9.76 -7.94 1.30
C VAL A 86 10.02 -6.60 2.00
N THR A 87 10.95 -5.82 1.44
CA THR A 87 11.28 -4.49 1.93
C THR A 87 10.83 -3.46 0.91
N ILE A 88 10.09 -2.47 1.37
CA ILE A 88 9.64 -1.36 0.54
C ILE A 88 10.29 -0.09 1.06
N SER A 89 11.00 0.63 0.18
CA SER A 89 11.63 1.89 0.54
C SER A 89 11.27 2.96 -0.48
N LYS A 90 10.96 4.15 0.03
CA LYS A 90 10.59 5.28 -0.80
C LYS A 90 11.82 6.12 -1.12
N ASN A 91 12.02 6.42 -2.40
CA ASN A 91 13.03 7.36 -2.84
C ASN A 91 12.35 8.70 -3.08
N GLN A 92 12.67 9.70 -2.25
CA GLN A 92 12.02 11.00 -2.33
C GLN A 92 12.47 11.84 -3.52
N GLU A 93 13.66 11.60 -4.02
CA GLU A 93 14.21 12.40 -5.12
C GLU A 93 13.51 12.14 -6.44
N ASN A 94 13.26 10.88 -6.77
CA ASN A 94 12.63 10.53 -8.06
C ASN A 94 11.21 10.02 -7.91
N LYS A 95 10.61 10.15 -6.75
CA LYS A 95 9.22 9.72 -6.50
C LYS A 95 8.98 8.28 -6.95
N THR A 96 9.87 7.41 -6.53
CA THR A 96 9.75 5.98 -6.79
C THR A 96 9.85 5.21 -5.50
N ILE A 97 9.35 3.97 -5.51
CA ILE A 97 9.64 3.03 -4.43
C ILE A 97 10.49 1.91 -4.98
N LYS A 98 11.34 1.39 -4.11
CA LYS A 98 12.09 0.19 -4.38
C LYS A 98 11.45 -0.94 -3.60
N VAL A 99 11.15 -2.03 -4.27
CA VAL A 99 10.60 -3.23 -3.65
C VAL A 99 11.63 -4.33 -3.80
N ALA A 100 12.20 -4.74 -2.68
CA ALA A 100 13.26 -5.74 -2.66
C ALA A 100 12.80 -6.98 -1.92
N SER A 101 13.01 -8.15 -2.51
CA SER A 101 12.62 -9.42 -1.90
C SER A 101 13.61 -10.49 -2.36
N GLY A 102 14.35 -11.07 -1.42
CA GLY A 102 15.42 -12.00 -1.76
C GLY A 102 16.46 -11.33 -2.65
N SER A 103 16.72 -11.91 -3.80
CA SER A 103 17.66 -11.34 -4.78
C SER A 103 17.00 -10.47 -5.84
N SER A 104 15.67 -10.31 -5.76
CA SER A 104 14.92 -9.52 -6.73
C SER A 104 14.71 -8.10 -6.23
N GLU A 105 14.74 -7.15 -7.15
CA GLU A 105 14.54 -5.75 -6.83
C GLU A 105 13.75 -5.09 -7.95
N TYR A 106 12.72 -4.34 -7.59
CA TYR A 106 11.84 -3.67 -8.53
C TYR A 106 11.68 -2.21 -8.14
N GLN A 107 11.36 -1.36 -9.12
CA GLN A 107 11.03 0.03 -8.87
C GLN A 107 9.68 0.36 -9.48
N LEU A 108 8.90 1.14 -8.75
CA LEU A 108 7.60 1.61 -9.21
C LEU A 108 7.52 3.12 -9.02
N LEU A 109 6.87 3.79 -9.96
CA LEU A 109 6.58 5.21 -9.83
C LEU A 109 5.46 5.43 -8.82
N LEU A 110 5.60 6.51 -8.06
CA LEU A 110 4.57 6.90 -7.08
C LEU A 110 3.63 7.93 -7.67
N MET A 111 2.39 7.89 -7.19
CA MET A 111 1.44 8.96 -7.39
C MET A 111 1.61 9.98 -6.29
N ASN A 112 1.07 11.20 -6.48
CA ASN A 112 1.13 12.22 -5.46
C ASN A 112 0.14 11.87 -4.35
N GLU A 113 0.63 11.67 -3.14
CA GLU A 113 -0.22 11.30 -2.00
C GLU A 113 -1.24 12.39 -1.66
N ASP A 114 -0.95 13.65 -1.98
CA ASP A 114 -1.89 14.75 -1.74
C ASP A 114 -3.14 14.65 -2.60
N ASP A 115 -3.05 13.93 -3.73
CA ASP A 115 -4.20 13.72 -4.61
C ASP A 115 -5.10 12.60 -4.17
N TYR A 116 -4.68 11.80 -3.19
CA TYR A 116 -5.47 10.67 -2.71
C TYR A 116 -6.46 11.13 -1.66
N PRO A 117 -7.77 10.87 -1.86
CA PRO A 117 -8.78 11.29 -0.89
C PRO A 117 -8.57 10.64 0.46
N LYS A 118 -8.79 11.39 1.52
CA LYS A 118 -8.74 10.84 2.86
C LYS A 118 -10.04 10.15 3.19
N PHE A 119 -9.99 9.09 3.99
CA PHE A 119 -11.20 8.44 4.45
C PHE A 119 -11.99 9.45 5.31
N PRO A 120 -13.29 9.65 5.02
CA PRO A 120 -14.07 10.69 5.68
C PRO A 120 -14.14 10.60 7.19
N THR A 121 -14.17 9.40 7.73
CA THR A 121 -14.27 9.19 9.17
C THR A 121 -13.00 8.57 9.73
N PHE A 122 -11.94 8.61 8.94
CA PHE A 122 -10.71 7.93 9.29
C PHE A 122 -9.94 8.73 10.33
N ASP A 123 -9.82 8.17 11.52
CA ASP A 123 -8.82 8.60 12.48
C ASP A 123 -8.19 7.33 13.07
N ALA A 124 -7.04 7.48 13.71
CA ALA A 124 -6.26 6.35 14.16
C ALA A 124 -7.03 5.44 15.13
N ASP A 125 -7.82 6.02 15.99
CA ASP A 125 -8.55 5.27 17.01
C ASP A 125 -9.62 4.39 16.38
N ARG A 126 -10.36 4.94 15.46
CA ARG A 126 -11.45 4.22 14.81
C ARG A 126 -10.95 3.17 13.85
N THR A 127 -9.88 3.47 13.17
CA THR A 127 -9.32 2.53 12.19
C THR A 127 -8.91 1.24 12.84
N ILE A 128 -8.28 1.33 13.98
CA ILE A 128 -7.79 0.17 14.69
C ILE A 128 -8.96 -0.70 15.16
N ALA A 129 -10.03 -0.08 15.57
CA ALA A 129 -11.18 -0.80 16.09
C ALA A 129 -11.90 -1.62 15.02
N LEU A 130 -11.75 -1.27 13.76
CA LEU A 130 -12.46 -1.93 12.68
C LEU A 130 -11.77 -3.16 12.14
N ASP A 131 -10.55 -3.37 12.51
CA ASP A 131 -9.80 -4.54 12.10
C ASP A 131 -9.95 -5.68 13.09
#